data_bb553149cd71ab9c7dc5a91d57150ee3
#
_entry.id   bb553149cd71ab9c7dc5a91d57150ee3
#
_cell.length_a   1.000
_cell.length_b   1.000
_cell.length_c   1.000
_cell.angle_alpha   90.00
_cell.angle_beta   90.00
_cell.angle_gamma   90.00
#
_symmetry.space_group_name_H-M   'P 1'
#
loop_
_entity.id
_entity.type
_entity.pdbx_description
1 polymer ?
#
loop_
_entity_poly.entity_id
_entity_poly.type
_entity_poly.pdbx_seq_one_letter_code
_entity_poly.pdbx_strand_id
1 'polypeptide(L)'
;MIEAKGIEKSFGTLKVLKGIDLQVKKSEVASIMGASGAGKSTLLQILGTLSTPDAGSLIIDGTDVTGLGRREISRFRNLKLGFVFQFHHLLPEFTSLENVMIPALIAGKSEKTAKDEALKLLDTMGLAERTSHKPSELSGGEQQRVAIARALVNRPSVLFADEPSGNLDSVTKSEIHNLFFRLRDELGQTIVIVTHDPELAKMCDRSLFIKDGQFIAAE
;
A
#
# COMPACT_ATOMS: atom_id res chain seq x y z
N MET A 1 -9.02 -12.56 1.88
CA MET A 1 -8.68 -11.22 2.39
C MET A 1 -9.19 -10.12 1.46
N ILE A 2 -8.83 -10.15 0.17
CA ILE A 2 -9.42 -9.28 -0.87
C ILE A 2 -10.15 -10.14 -1.88
N GLU A 3 -11.36 -9.74 -2.26
CA GLU A 3 -12.13 -10.33 -3.36
C GLU A 3 -12.68 -9.20 -4.21
N ALA A 4 -12.17 -9.08 -5.43
CA ALA A 4 -12.66 -8.16 -6.45
C ALA A 4 -13.30 -8.98 -7.58
N LYS A 5 -14.50 -8.60 -8.02
CA LYS A 5 -15.23 -9.31 -9.09
C LYS A 5 -15.73 -8.33 -10.11
N GLY A 6 -15.37 -8.56 -11.37
CA GLY A 6 -15.85 -7.79 -12.53
C GLY A 6 -15.52 -6.31 -12.44
N ILE A 7 -14.37 -5.92 -11.87
CA ILE A 7 -14.01 -4.51 -11.70
C ILE A 7 -13.78 -3.84 -13.05
N GLU A 8 -14.59 -2.83 -13.33
CA GLU A 8 -14.48 -2.01 -14.53
C GLU A 8 -14.18 -0.54 -14.15
N LYS A 9 -13.41 0.14 -15.01
CA LYS A 9 -13.13 1.57 -14.86
C LYS A 9 -12.87 2.22 -16.20
N SER A 10 -13.54 3.37 -16.43
CA SER A 10 -13.36 4.21 -17.60
C SER A 10 -13.03 5.65 -17.20
N PHE A 11 -12.30 6.35 -18.05
CA PHE A 11 -12.07 7.78 -17.98
C PHE A 11 -12.48 8.39 -19.31
N GLY A 12 -13.62 9.06 -19.34
CA GLY A 12 -14.26 9.47 -20.58
C GLY A 12 -14.58 8.27 -21.47
N THR A 13 -14.06 8.25 -22.68
CA THR A 13 -14.25 7.14 -23.64
C THR A 13 -13.25 6.00 -23.47
N LEU A 14 -12.21 6.18 -22.68
CA LEU A 14 -11.16 5.19 -22.48
C LEU A 14 -11.54 4.20 -21.36
N LYS A 15 -11.83 2.94 -21.74
CA LYS A 15 -12.04 1.85 -20.77
C LYS A 15 -10.68 1.29 -20.33
N VAL A 16 -10.27 1.60 -19.09
CA VAL A 16 -8.95 1.26 -18.52
C VAL A 16 -8.97 -0.11 -17.87
N LEU A 17 -10.03 -0.46 -17.13
CA LEU A 17 -10.20 -1.81 -16.56
C LEU A 17 -11.45 -2.44 -17.17
N LYS A 18 -11.32 -3.71 -17.56
CA LYS A 18 -12.30 -4.41 -18.43
C LYS A 18 -12.80 -5.71 -17.79
N GLY A 19 -13.27 -5.63 -16.54
CA GLY A 19 -13.80 -6.78 -15.83
C GLY A 19 -12.68 -7.58 -15.13
N ILE A 20 -11.99 -6.97 -14.18
CA ILE A 20 -10.91 -7.61 -13.40
C ILE A 20 -11.51 -8.44 -12.28
N ASP A 21 -11.13 -9.71 -12.22
CA ASP A 21 -11.37 -10.61 -11.10
C ASP A 21 -10.05 -10.85 -10.35
N LEU A 22 -10.05 -10.63 -9.03
CA LEU A 22 -8.87 -10.80 -8.18
C LEU A 22 -9.25 -11.36 -6.83
N GLN A 23 -8.51 -12.35 -6.37
CA GLN A 23 -8.52 -12.78 -4.97
C GLN A 23 -7.11 -12.66 -4.40
N VAL A 24 -6.99 -12.14 -3.18
CA VAL A 24 -5.74 -12.17 -2.39
C VAL A 24 -6.05 -12.82 -1.05
N LYS A 25 -5.24 -13.81 -0.68
CA LYS A 25 -5.38 -14.52 0.60
C LYS A 25 -4.81 -13.68 1.75
N LYS A 26 -5.15 -14.05 2.97
CA LYS A 26 -4.53 -13.46 4.16
C LYS A 26 -3.05 -13.84 4.22
N SER A 27 -2.22 -12.88 4.62
CA SER A 27 -0.75 -13.05 4.71
C SER A 27 -0.09 -13.44 3.37
N GLU A 28 -0.70 -13.08 2.24
CA GLU A 28 -0.15 -13.24 0.89
C GLU A 28 0.52 -11.93 0.46
N VAL A 29 1.69 -12.04 -0.17
CA VAL A 29 2.31 -10.94 -0.93
C VAL A 29 2.02 -11.19 -2.41
N ALA A 30 1.13 -10.41 -2.99
CA ALA A 30 0.78 -10.48 -4.40
C ALA A 30 1.37 -9.29 -5.17
N SER A 31 2.02 -9.54 -6.31
CA SER A 31 2.45 -8.48 -7.21
C SER A 31 1.51 -8.32 -8.41
N ILE A 32 1.33 -7.08 -8.86
CA ILE A 32 0.62 -6.73 -10.08
C ILE A 32 1.63 -6.09 -11.03
N MET A 33 1.91 -6.77 -12.12
CA MET A 33 2.86 -6.37 -13.15
C MET A 33 2.15 -5.99 -14.45
N GLY A 34 2.85 -5.30 -15.34
CA GLY A 34 2.37 -4.95 -16.66
C GLY A 34 3.03 -3.68 -17.20
N ALA A 35 2.84 -3.40 -18.48
CA ALA A 35 3.37 -2.20 -19.13
C ALA A 35 2.82 -0.90 -18.51
N SER A 36 3.51 0.23 -18.78
CA SER A 36 2.95 1.54 -18.45
C SER A 36 1.60 1.73 -19.15
N GLY A 37 0.62 2.31 -18.45
CA GLY A 37 -0.73 2.49 -19.00
C GLY A 37 -1.63 1.25 -19.00
N ALA A 38 -1.15 0.07 -18.56
CA ALA A 38 -1.96 -1.16 -18.55
C ALA A 38 -3.12 -1.17 -17.55
N GLY A 39 -3.18 -0.18 -16.64
CA GLY A 39 -4.22 -0.06 -15.61
C GLY A 39 -3.81 -0.43 -14.19
N LYS A 40 -2.52 -0.71 -13.93
CA LYS A 40 -2.00 -1.13 -12.61
C LYS A 40 -2.35 -0.17 -11.48
N SER A 41 -1.95 1.10 -11.60
CA SER A 41 -2.21 2.11 -10.56
C SER A 41 -3.71 2.40 -10.42
N THR A 42 -4.49 2.34 -11.51
CA THR A 42 -5.96 2.45 -11.45
C THR A 42 -6.56 1.31 -10.64
N LEU A 43 -6.10 0.07 -10.89
CA LEU A 43 -6.55 -1.09 -10.13
C LEU A 43 -6.16 -0.95 -8.64
N LEU A 44 -4.91 -0.58 -8.36
CA LEU A 44 -4.44 -0.36 -6.98
C LEU A 44 -5.27 0.72 -6.25
N GLN A 45 -5.60 1.82 -6.94
CA GLN A 45 -6.44 2.88 -6.38
C GLN A 45 -7.86 2.39 -6.07
N ILE A 46 -8.44 1.52 -6.89
CA ILE A 46 -9.76 0.93 -6.62
C ILE A 46 -9.68 -0.06 -5.45
N LEU A 47 -8.73 -0.98 -5.47
CA LEU A 47 -8.51 -1.93 -4.37
C LEU A 47 -8.24 -1.19 -3.05
N GLY A 48 -7.51 -0.08 -3.11
CA GLY A 48 -7.24 0.80 -1.98
C GLY A 48 -8.36 1.77 -1.63
N THR A 49 -9.51 1.69 -2.29
CA THR A 49 -10.68 2.59 -2.05
C THR A 49 -10.41 4.07 -2.29
N LEU A 50 -9.34 4.42 -3.02
CA LEU A 50 -9.02 5.80 -3.41
C LEU A 50 -9.84 6.25 -4.64
N SER A 51 -10.29 5.29 -5.45
CA SER A 51 -11.18 5.48 -6.59
C SER A 51 -12.31 4.48 -6.52
N THR A 52 -13.49 4.84 -7.03
CA THR A 52 -14.63 3.92 -7.13
C THR A 52 -14.62 3.24 -8.49
N PRO A 53 -14.90 1.93 -8.58
CA PRO A 53 -15.12 1.27 -9.86
C PRO A 53 -16.45 1.77 -10.50
N ASP A 54 -16.56 1.64 -11.82
CA ASP A 54 -17.79 1.95 -12.54
C ASP A 54 -18.75 0.75 -12.52
N ALA A 55 -18.19 -0.48 -12.41
CA ALA A 55 -18.94 -1.73 -12.21
C ALA A 55 -18.08 -2.74 -11.44
N GLY A 56 -18.73 -3.79 -10.95
CA GLY A 56 -18.11 -4.84 -10.14
C GLY A 56 -18.29 -4.64 -8.65
N SER A 57 -17.71 -5.55 -7.87
CA SER A 57 -17.77 -5.54 -6.39
C SER A 57 -16.39 -5.75 -5.79
N LEU A 58 -16.16 -5.19 -4.61
CA LEU A 58 -14.92 -5.29 -3.87
C LEU A 58 -15.19 -5.58 -2.40
N ILE A 59 -14.72 -6.73 -1.93
CA ILE A 59 -14.78 -7.13 -0.53
C ILE A 59 -13.37 -7.15 0.03
N ILE A 60 -13.15 -6.47 1.15
CA ILE A 60 -11.87 -6.44 1.87
C ILE A 60 -12.11 -6.79 3.34
N ASP A 61 -11.39 -7.78 3.84
CA ASP A 61 -11.51 -8.25 5.22
C ASP A 61 -12.97 -8.55 5.62
N GLY A 62 -13.74 -9.17 4.69
CA GLY A 62 -15.15 -9.50 4.87
C GLY A 62 -16.14 -8.34 4.73
N THR A 63 -15.66 -7.12 4.46
CA THR A 63 -16.50 -5.94 4.29
C THR A 63 -16.67 -5.61 2.79
N ASP A 64 -17.90 -5.52 2.31
CA ASP A 64 -18.19 -4.96 0.98
C ASP A 64 -17.98 -3.44 1.03
N VAL A 65 -16.88 -2.99 0.40
CA VAL A 65 -16.50 -1.57 0.41
C VAL A 65 -17.18 -0.77 -0.69
N THR A 66 -17.79 -1.42 -1.68
CA THR A 66 -18.50 -0.73 -2.78
C THR A 66 -19.81 -0.10 -2.32
N GLY A 67 -20.42 -0.66 -1.26
CA GLY A 67 -21.65 -0.15 -0.66
C GLY A 67 -21.48 0.92 0.43
N LEU A 68 -20.23 1.22 0.84
CA LEU A 68 -19.96 2.13 1.95
C LEU A 68 -20.17 3.61 1.56
N GLY A 69 -20.78 4.37 2.47
CA GLY A 69 -20.89 5.82 2.35
C GLY A 69 -19.55 6.55 2.55
N ARG A 70 -19.48 7.83 2.17
CA ARG A 70 -18.22 8.62 2.21
C ARG A 70 -17.50 8.61 3.56
N ARG A 71 -18.23 8.69 4.68
CA ARG A 71 -17.63 8.70 6.03
C ARG A 71 -17.13 7.31 6.40
N GLU A 72 -17.89 6.27 6.06
CA GLU A 72 -17.57 4.88 6.36
C GLU A 72 -16.34 4.43 5.57
N ILE A 73 -16.28 4.71 4.27
CA ILE A 73 -15.13 4.36 3.41
C ILE A 73 -13.85 5.09 3.86
N SER A 74 -13.94 6.36 4.31
CA SER A 74 -12.79 7.09 4.84
C SER A 74 -12.29 6.49 6.16
N ARG A 75 -13.21 6.11 7.03
CA ARG A 75 -12.87 5.43 8.29
C ARG A 75 -12.29 4.04 8.03
N PHE A 76 -12.90 3.28 7.12
CA PHE A 76 -12.40 1.97 6.71
C PHE A 76 -10.98 2.06 6.17
N ARG A 77 -10.72 3.00 5.25
CA ARG A 77 -9.39 3.25 4.68
C ARG A 77 -8.37 3.56 5.77
N ASN A 78 -8.67 4.47 6.68
CA ASN A 78 -7.75 4.85 7.76
C ASN A 78 -7.41 3.68 8.70
N LEU A 79 -8.38 2.79 9.00
CA LEU A 79 -8.20 1.72 9.98
C LEU A 79 -7.71 0.40 9.36
N LYS A 80 -8.10 0.12 8.12
CA LYS A 80 -7.93 -1.20 7.50
C LYS A 80 -6.93 -1.24 6.36
N LEU A 81 -6.57 -0.09 5.81
CA LEU A 81 -5.68 -0.03 4.64
C LEU A 81 -4.44 0.83 4.94
N GLY A 82 -3.28 0.32 4.54
CA GLY A 82 -2.03 1.08 4.53
C GLY A 82 -1.60 1.35 3.09
N PHE A 83 -0.91 2.47 2.87
CA PHE A 83 -0.42 2.86 1.55
C PHE A 83 1.05 3.27 1.60
N VAL A 84 1.81 2.74 0.65
CA VAL A 84 3.21 3.09 0.40
C VAL A 84 3.33 3.46 -1.08
N PHE A 85 3.90 4.62 -1.37
CA PHE A 85 4.05 5.16 -2.72
C PHE A 85 5.52 5.35 -3.08
N GLN A 86 5.82 5.40 -4.37
CA GLN A 86 7.15 5.64 -4.91
C GLN A 86 7.76 6.97 -4.42
N PHE A 87 6.96 8.02 -4.30
CA PHE A 87 7.39 9.37 -3.85
C PHE A 87 7.15 9.61 -2.35
N HIS A 88 6.99 8.57 -1.54
CA HIS A 88 6.82 8.59 -0.09
C HIS A 88 5.63 9.42 0.42
N HIS A 89 5.33 10.58 -0.16
CA HIS A 89 4.29 11.54 0.24
C HIS A 89 4.31 11.87 1.74
N LEU A 90 5.52 12.04 2.29
CA LEU A 90 5.68 12.55 3.63
C LEU A 90 5.34 14.04 3.66
N LEU A 91 4.75 14.50 4.75
CA LEU A 91 4.46 15.89 4.98
C LEU A 91 5.76 16.60 5.38
N PRO A 92 6.26 17.56 4.58
CA PRO A 92 7.61 18.10 4.74
C PRO A 92 7.78 18.97 5.98
N GLU A 93 6.69 19.53 6.52
CA GLU A 93 6.70 20.34 7.73
C GLU A 93 6.80 19.51 9.01
N PHE A 94 6.43 18.23 8.94
CA PHE A 94 6.36 17.30 10.07
C PHE A 94 7.61 16.43 10.15
N THR A 95 8.00 16.11 11.39
CA THR A 95 9.07 15.14 11.67
C THR A 95 8.66 13.71 11.27
N SER A 96 9.62 12.78 11.28
CA SER A 96 9.35 11.35 11.08
C SER A 96 8.30 10.83 12.05
N LEU A 97 8.45 11.16 13.33
CA LEU A 97 7.49 10.78 14.37
C LEU A 97 6.09 11.29 14.07
N GLU A 98 5.95 12.58 13.79
CA GLU A 98 4.66 13.22 13.52
C GLU A 98 4.00 12.64 12.26
N ASN A 99 4.77 12.42 11.18
CA ASN A 99 4.27 11.76 9.98
C ASN A 99 3.64 10.39 10.28
N VAL A 100 4.29 9.59 11.15
CA VAL A 100 3.79 8.26 11.52
C VAL A 100 2.58 8.37 12.46
N MET A 101 2.53 9.38 13.33
CA MET A 101 1.41 9.58 14.28
C MET A 101 0.09 9.97 13.60
N ILE A 102 0.13 10.71 12.50
CA ILE A 102 -1.06 11.31 11.86
C ILE A 102 -2.20 10.32 11.64
N PRO A 103 -2.02 9.14 11.02
CA PRO A 103 -3.15 8.22 10.82
C PRO A 103 -3.76 7.69 12.12
N ALA A 104 -2.96 7.56 13.18
CA ALA A 104 -3.42 7.13 14.49
C ALA A 104 -4.27 8.23 15.17
N LEU A 105 -3.86 9.50 15.04
CA LEU A 105 -4.62 10.66 15.52
C LEU A 105 -5.96 10.80 14.77
N ILE A 106 -5.95 10.61 13.43
CA ILE A 106 -7.17 10.60 12.61
C ILE A 106 -8.11 9.47 13.04
N ALA A 107 -7.57 8.32 13.47
CA ALA A 107 -8.34 7.21 14.02
C ALA A 107 -8.96 7.51 15.39
N GLY A 108 -8.63 8.66 16.02
CA GLY A 108 -9.12 9.09 17.32
C GLY A 108 -8.31 8.56 18.52
N LYS A 109 -7.10 8.02 18.28
CA LYS A 109 -6.20 7.64 19.38
C LYS A 109 -5.69 8.89 20.11
N SER A 110 -5.42 8.77 21.42
CA SER A 110 -4.78 9.85 22.17
C SER A 110 -3.37 10.13 21.62
N GLU A 111 -2.89 11.37 21.79
CA GLU A 111 -1.53 11.76 21.37
C GLU A 111 -0.47 10.84 21.97
N LYS A 112 -0.60 10.52 23.26
CA LYS A 112 0.29 9.59 23.96
C LYS A 112 0.32 8.22 23.29
N THR A 113 -0.85 7.64 23.00
CA THR A 113 -0.96 6.32 22.37
C THR A 113 -0.37 6.35 20.96
N ALA A 114 -0.70 7.39 20.17
CA ALA A 114 -0.19 7.56 18.82
C ALA A 114 1.34 7.69 18.81
N LYS A 115 1.90 8.45 19.75
CA LYS A 115 3.34 8.62 19.94
C LYS A 115 4.03 7.30 20.31
N ASP A 116 3.51 6.58 21.29
CA ASP A 116 4.09 5.32 21.75
C ASP A 116 4.09 4.25 20.65
N GLU A 117 3.02 4.17 19.86
CA GLU A 117 2.92 3.24 18.70
C GLU A 117 3.86 3.66 17.57
N ALA A 118 3.94 4.95 17.25
CA ALA A 118 4.81 5.47 16.21
C ALA A 118 6.30 5.26 16.55
N LEU A 119 6.71 5.50 17.80
CA LEU A 119 8.09 5.26 18.24
C LEU A 119 8.48 3.80 18.09
N LYS A 120 7.62 2.86 18.48
CA LYS A 120 7.87 1.41 18.33
C LYS A 120 8.05 1.02 16.86
N LEU A 121 7.22 1.57 15.97
CA LEU A 121 7.33 1.30 14.54
C LEU A 121 8.61 1.89 13.94
N LEU A 122 8.96 3.12 14.30
CA LEU A 122 10.20 3.74 13.84
C LEU A 122 11.43 2.96 14.33
N ASP A 123 11.43 2.49 15.56
CA ASP A 123 12.48 1.61 16.08
C ASP A 123 12.58 0.30 15.29
N THR A 124 11.45 -0.37 15.05
CA THR A 124 11.36 -1.59 14.21
C THR A 124 11.90 -1.35 12.78
N MET A 125 11.75 -0.12 12.25
CA MET A 125 12.28 0.29 10.94
C MET A 125 13.76 0.72 10.99
N GLY A 126 14.42 0.66 12.16
CA GLY A 126 15.79 1.11 12.32
C GLY A 126 15.94 2.64 12.29
N LEU A 127 14.91 3.38 12.73
CA LEU A 127 14.82 4.84 12.66
C LEU A 127 14.71 5.49 14.06
N ALA A 128 15.14 4.80 15.13
CA ALA A 128 15.06 5.32 16.49
C ALA A 128 15.74 6.71 16.64
N GLU A 129 16.89 6.89 15.99
CA GLU A 129 17.66 8.14 16.00
C GLU A 129 17.17 9.19 14.98
N ARG A 130 16.14 8.87 14.20
CA ARG A 130 15.57 9.72 13.13
C ARG A 130 14.19 10.28 13.44
N THR A 131 13.69 10.06 14.65
CA THR A 131 12.31 10.41 15.04
C THR A 131 12.01 11.90 14.95
N SER A 132 12.99 12.77 15.24
CA SER A 132 12.88 14.24 15.19
C SER A 132 13.26 14.85 13.83
N HIS A 133 13.78 14.05 12.88
CA HIS A 133 14.20 14.55 11.57
C HIS A 133 13.00 14.79 10.66
N LYS A 134 13.09 15.85 9.84
CA LYS A 134 12.13 16.14 8.77
C LYS A 134 12.50 15.37 7.50
N PRO A 135 11.57 15.19 6.56
CA PRO A 135 11.83 14.46 5.31
C PRO A 135 13.07 14.96 4.54
N SER A 136 13.32 16.25 4.52
CA SER A 136 14.50 16.85 3.86
C SER A 136 15.85 16.48 4.50
N GLU A 137 15.84 15.95 5.70
CA GLU A 137 17.03 15.54 6.47
C GLU A 137 17.27 14.02 6.41
N LEU A 138 16.42 13.29 5.67
CA LEU A 138 16.45 11.83 5.53
C LEU A 138 16.90 11.42 4.14
N SER A 139 17.64 10.32 4.05
CA SER A 139 17.88 9.62 2.78
C SER A 139 16.57 9.07 2.17
N GLY A 140 16.55 8.76 0.88
CA GLY A 140 15.38 8.18 0.21
C GLY A 140 14.90 6.88 0.86
N GLY A 141 15.83 6.01 1.28
CA GLY A 141 15.49 4.78 2.00
C GLY A 141 14.93 5.02 3.41
N GLU A 142 15.45 6.02 4.15
CA GLU A 142 14.89 6.42 5.44
C GLU A 142 13.48 7.00 5.27
N GLN A 143 13.26 7.86 4.26
CA GLN A 143 11.92 8.37 3.93
C GLN A 143 10.94 7.24 3.61
N GLN A 144 11.37 6.24 2.84
CA GLN A 144 10.55 5.09 2.51
C GLN A 144 10.20 4.27 3.75
N ARG A 145 11.15 4.02 4.65
CA ARG A 145 10.89 3.34 5.93
C ARG A 145 9.93 4.14 6.83
N VAL A 146 10.03 5.47 6.87
CA VAL A 146 9.03 6.32 7.55
C VAL A 146 7.65 6.17 6.91
N ALA A 147 7.54 6.16 5.58
CA ALA A 147 6.27 5.97 4.87
C ALA A 147 5.65 4.59 5.15
N ILE A 148 6.48 3.54 5.24
CA ILE A 148 6.03 2.19 5.63
C ILE A 148 5.55 2.18 7.09
N ALA A 149 6.29 2.78 8.02
CA ALA A 149 5.86 2.90 9.41
C ALA A 149 4.52 3.64 9.53
N ARG A 150 4.35 4.76 8.80
CA ARG A 150 3.10 5.52 8.74
C ARG A 150 1.94 4.66 8.25
N ALA A 151 2.17 3.84 7.22
CA ALA A 151 1.16 2.95 6.66
C ALA A 151 0.73 1.86 7.65
N LEU A 152 1.60 1.46 8.58
CA LEU A 152 1.39 0.36 9.53
C LEU A 152 0.82 0.78 10.89
N VAL A 153 0.81 2.08 11.24
CA VAL A 153 0.51 2.55 12.62
C VAL A 153 -0.88 2.15 13.12
N ASN A 154 -1.84 2.00 12.23
CA ASN A 154 -3.17 1.51 12.58
C ASN A 154 -3.34 -0.01 12.44
N ARG A 155 -2.25 -0.77 12.19
CA ARG A 155 -2.25 -2.22 11.96
C ARG A 155 -3.25 -2.62 10.88
N PRO A 156 -3.08 -2.13 9.65
CA PRO A 156 -4.04 -2.34 8.58
C PRO A 156 -4.17 -3.82 8.22
N SER A 157 -5.34 -4.22 7.74
CA SER A 157 -5.56 -5.58 7.23
C SER A 157 -4.79 -5.83 5.93
N VAL A 158 -4.62 -4.77 5.12
CA VAL A 158 -3.90 -4.83 3.83
C VAL A 158 -2.98 -3.64 3.67
N LEU A 159 -1.76 -3.89 3.21
CA LEU A 159 -0.79 -2.88 2.79
C LEU A 159 -0.73 -2.86 1.25
N PHE A 160 -1.00 -1.71 0.65
CA PHE A 160 -0.85 -1.46 -0.77
C PHE A 160 0.44 -0.70 -1.03
N ALA A 161 1.22 -1.14 -2.03
CA ALA A 161 2.46 -0.49 -2.41
C ALA A 161 2.48 -0.22 -3.92
N ASP A 162 2.68 1.04 -4.31
CA ASP A 162 2.81 1.47 -5.71
C ASP A 162 4.26 1.83 -5.98
N GLU A 163 4.99 0.97 -6.71
CA GLU A 163 6.41 1.11 -7.06
C GLU A 163 7.30 1.48 -5.84
N PRO A 164 7.24 0.71 -4.73
CA PRO A 164 7.77 1.15 -3.43
C PRO A 164 9.28 1.32 -3.36
N SER A 165 10.01 0.92 -4.39
CA SER A 165 11.48 0.99 -4.48
C SER A 165 11.97 1.67 -5.75
N GLY A 166 11.06 2.26 -6.55
CA GLY A 166 11.38 2.77 -7.88
C GLY A 166 12.41 3.90 -7.94
N ASN A 167 12.61 4.65 -6.85
CA ASN A 167 13.54 5.79 -6.78
C ASN A 167 14.76 5.52 -5.88
N LEU A 168 15.00 4.25 -5.50
CA LEU A 168 16.07 3.89 -4.58
C LEU A 168 17.25 3.25 -5.31
N ASP A 169 18.45 3.40 -4.75
CA ASP A 169 19.62 2.66 -5.19
C ASP A 169 19.46 1.15 -4.95
N SER A 170 20.31 0.34 -5.59
CA SER A 170 20.16 -1.12 -5.59
C SER A 170 20.26 -1.77 -4.20
N VAL A 171 21.09 -1.22 -3.30
CA VAL A 171 21.26 -1.75 -1.95
C VAL A 171 20.00 -1.45 -1.12
N THR A 172 19.62 -0.18 -1.06
CA THR A 172 18.43 0.28 -0.35
C THR A 172 17.14 -0.38 -0.88
N LYS A 173 17.07 -0.57 -2.21
CA LYS A 173 15.99 -1.29 -2.87
C LYS A 173 15.84 -2.72 -2.33
N SER A 174 16.93 -3.48 -2.26
CA SER A 174 16.94 -4.83 -1.68
C SER A 174 16.48 -4.83 -0.21
N GLU A 175 16.92 -3.86 0.58
CA GLU A 175 16.49 -3.73 1.98
C GLU A 175 14.99 -3.51 2.11
N ILE A 176 14.40 -2.62 1.27
CA ILE A 176 12.95 -2.36 1.25
C ILE A 176 12.18 -3.60 0.77
N HIS A 177 12.68 -4.33 -0.23
CA HIS A 177 12.07 -5.59 -0.65
C HIS A 177 12.01 -6.59 0.52
N ASN A 178 13.14 -6.84 1.17
CA ASN A 178 13.22 -7.76 2.30
C ASN A 178 12.32 -7.32 3.46
N LEU A 179 12.17 -6.01 3.67
CA LEU A 179 11.29 -5.47 4.71
C LEU A 179 9.82 -5.89 4.47
N PHE A 180 9.31 -5.84 3.23
CA PHE A 180 7.94 -6.29 2.93
C PHE A 180 7.72 -7.77 3.28
N PHE A 181 8.69 -8.64 2.97
CA PHE A 181 8.58 -10.07 3.31
C PHE A 181 8.68 -10.31 4.82
N ARG A 182 9.54 -9.58 5.51
CA ARG A 182 9.58 -9.62 6.98
C ARG A 182 8.24 -9.19 7.60
N LEU A 183 7.60 -8.15 7.09
CA LEU A 183 6.28 -7.72 7.55
C LEU A 183 5.22 -8.80 7.35
N ARG A 184 5.26 -9.55 6.24
CA ARG A 184 4.42 -10.71 6.04
C ARG A 184 4.71 -11.80 7.06
N ASP A 185 5.98 -12.18 7.22
CA ASP A 185 6.40 -13.33 8.03
C ASP A 185 6.21 -13.07 9.53
N GLU A 186 6.57 -11.89 10.01
CA GLU A 186 6.53 -11.54 11.44
C GLU A 186 5.16 -11.04 11.90
N LEU A 187 4.43 -10.30 11.03
CA LEU A 187 3.16 -9.66 11.39
C LEU A 187 1.93 -10.28 10.71
N GLY A 188 2.12 -11.25 9.81
CA GLY A 188 1.04 -11.81 9.01
C GLY A 188 0.41 -10.80 8.06
N GLN A 189 1.17 -9.76 7.64
CA GLN A 189 0.66 -8.67 6.83
C GLN A 189 0.30 -9.16 5.41
N THR A 190 -0.91 -8.85 4.94
CA THR A 190 -1.29 -9.04 3.54
C THR A 190 -0.81 -7.84 2.75
N ILE A 191 -0.14 -8.08 1.61
CA ILE A 191 0.51 -7.01 0.84
C ILE A 191 0.16 -7.17 -0.64
N VAL A 192 -0.22 -6.06 -1.28
CA VAL A 192 -0.40 -5.98 -2.74
C VAL A 192 0.56 -4.94 -3.28
N ILE A 193 1.47 -5.36 -4.16
CA ILE A 193 2.53 -4.52 -4.71
C ILE A 193 2.29 -4.34 -6.21
N VAL A 194 2.16 -3.10 -6.67
CA VAL A 194 2.32 -2.77 -8.09
C VAL A 194 3.79 -2.52 -8.35
N THR A 195 4.36 -3.22 -9.31
CA THR A 195 5.77 -3.04 -9.68
C THR A 195 6.04 -3.43 -11.13
N HIS A 196 7.08 -2.83 -11.71
CA HIS A 196 7.69 -3.27 -12.96
C HIS A 196 9.01 -4.03 -12.71
N ASP A 197 9.41 -4.20 -11.45
CA ASP A 197 10.62 -4.88 -11.06
C ASP A 197 10.43 -6.40 -11.04
N PRO A 198 11.09 -7.15 -11.96
CA PRO A 198 10.95 -8.59 -12.03
C PRO A 198 11.58 -9.31 -10.83
N GLU A 199 12.59 -8.73 -10.16
CA GLU A 199 13.21 -9.33 -8.98
C GLU A 199 12.23 -9.31 -7.80
N LEU A 200 11.61 -8.16 -7.53
CA LEU A 200 10.59 -8.07 -6.50
C LEU A 200 9.40 -9.01 -6.79
N ALA A 201 8.95 -9.05 -8.05
CA ALA A 201 7.84 -9.92 -8.43
C ALA A 201 8.14 -11.40 -8.22
N LYS A 202 9.38 -11.86 -8.51
CA LYS A 202 9.80 -13.25 -8.26
C LYS A 202 9.82 -13.63 -6.77
N MET A 203 10.01 -12.67 -5.88
CA MET A 203 9.98 -12.89 -4.43
C MET A 203 8.55 -13.01 -3.89
N CYS A 204 7.55 -12.47 -4.59
CA CYS A 204 6.16 -12.52 -4.18
C CYS A 204 5.59 -13.94 -4.26
N ASP A 205 4.60 -14.22 -3.40
CA ASP A 205 3.92 -15.52 -3.39
C ASP A 205 3.17 -15.78 -4.70
N ARG A 206 2.74 -14.67 -5.37
CA ARG A 206 2.06 -14.73 -6.66
C ARG A 206 2.25 -13.43 -7.44
N SER A 207 2.47 -13.57 -8.75
CA SER A 207 2.56 -12.45 -9.69
C SER A 207 1.39 -12.50 -10.68
N LEU A 208 0.72 -11.36 -10.83
CA LEU A 208 -0.42 -11.15 -11.70
C LEU A 208 -0.01 -10.17 -12.80
N PHE A 209 -0.27 -10.52 -14.04
CA PHE A 209 0.09 -9.69 -15.19
C PHE A 209 -1.16 -9.02 -15.76
N ILE A 210 -1.15 -7.68 -15.80
CA ILE A 210 -2.22 -6.89 -16.43
C ILE A 210 -1.74 -6.37 -17.78
N LYS A 211 -2.57 -6.58 -18.81
CA LYS A 211 -2.37 -6.07 -20.16
C LYS A 211 -3.71 -5.56 -20.68
N ASP A 212 -3.72 -4.35 -21.24
CA ASP A 212 -4.89 -3.72 -21.85
C ASP A 212 -6.15 -3.77 -20.97
N GLY A 213 -5.97 -3.64 -19.63
CA GLY A 213 -7.04 -3.59 -18.63
C GLY A 213 -7.61 -4.95 -18.22
N GLN A 214 -6.94 -6.06 -18.54
CA GLN A 214 -7.32 -7.42 -18.11
C GLN A 214 -6.12 -8.18 -17.57
N PHE A 215 -6.35 -9.14 -16.67
CA PHE A 215 -5.30 -10.09 -16.33
C PHE A 215 -5.09 -11.09 -17.45
N ILE A 216 -3.83 -11.36 -17.73
CA ILE A 216 -3.40 -12.43 -18.65
C ILE A 216 -2.77 -13.57 -17.83
N ALA A 217 -2.84 -14.81 -18.35
CA ALA A 217 -2.10 -15.92 -17.76
C ALA A 217 -0.60 -15.59 -17.78
N ALA A 218 0.09 -15.95 -16.70
CA ALA A 218 1.56 -15.91 -16.69
C ALA A 218 2.07 -16.90 -17.76
N GLU A 219 2.89 -16.41 -18.68
CA GLU A 219 3.62 -17.23 -19.65
C GLU A 219 4.71 -18.07 -18.97
#